data_9f5f61a21e9d75182e4d50268feb7254
#
_entry.id   9f5f61a21e9d75182e4d50268feb7254
#
_cell.length_a   1.000
_cell.length_b   1.000
_cell.length_c   1.000
_cell.angle_alpha   90.00
_cell.angle_beta   90.00
_cell.angle_gamma   90.00
#
_symmetry.space_group_name_H-M   'P 1'
#
loop_
_entity.id
_entity.type
_entity.pdbx_description
1 polymer ?
#
loop_
_entity_poly.entity_id
_entity_poly.type
_entity_poly.pdbx_seq_one_letter_code
_entity_poly.pdbx_strand_id
1 'polypeptide(L)'
;MLIRQMKKSETGLLKDYFYKALFVPEGASPFPRSILNEAHLQKYSNHIDLDKDLCLVAEINGQVVGAIWGRYFTSDNQGYGFFQEDYMEISLSVDEAYRNQKIGTMLIEEFIAVGRKQGINGLSLSVSYGNYAIELYEKVGFK
;
A
#
# COMPACT_ATOMS: atom_id res chain seq x y z
N MET A 1 -4.68 -15.78 -11.25
CA MET A 1 -4.71 -14.56 -10.42
C MET A 1 -4.93 -13.35 -11.32
N LEU A 2 -5.74 -12.43 -10.85
CA LEU A 2 -6.05 -11.20 -11.57
C LEU A 2 -5.64 -9.99 -10.74
N ILE A 3 -4.91 -9.04 -11.34
CA ILE A 3 -4.66 -7.74 -10.73
C ILE A 3 -5.53 -6.71 -11.45
N ARG A 4 -6.32 -5.99 -10.70
CA ARG A 4 -7.30 -5.05 -11.23
C ARG A 4 -7.45 -3.82 -10.34
N GLN A 5 -8.09 -2.79 -10.86
CA GLN A 5 -8.42 -1.63 -10.06
C GLN A 5 -9.48 -2.00 -9.01
N MET A 6 -9.35 -1.37 -7.85
CA MET A 6 -10.30 -1.55 -6.75
C MET A 6 -11.64 -0.94 -7.10
N LYS A 7 -12.72 -1.62 -6.75
CA LYS A 7 -14.08 -1.10 -6.88
C LYS A 7 -14.41 -0.18 -5.71
N LYS A 8 -15.29 0.79 -5.93
CA LYS A 8 -15.73 1.70 -4.88
C LYS A 8 -16.28 0.96 -3.66
N SER A 9 -17.00 -0.15 -3.88
CA SER A 9 -17.56 -0.97 -2.81
C SER A 9 -16.50 -1.69 -1.97
N GLU A 10 -15.26 -1.74 -2.44
CA GLU A 10 -14.16 -2.45 -1.79
C GLU A 10 -13.23 -1.54 -0.97
N THR A 11 -13.44 -0.22 -1.02
CA THR A 11 -12.51 0.73 -0.37
C THR A 11 -12.35 0.50 1.14
N GLY A 12 -13.37 -0.06 1.79
CA GLY A 12 -13.28 -0.42 3.20
C GLY A 12 -12.25 -1.48 3.53
N LEU A 13 -11.83 -2.28 2.53
CA LEU A 13 -10.78 -3.29 2.71
C LEU A 13 -9.43 -2.66 2.99
N LEU A 14 -9.18 -1.42 2.55
CA LEU A 14 -7.87 -0.79 2.71
C LEU A 14 -7.51 -0.54 4.17
N LYS A 15 -8.48 -0.33 5.02
CA LYS A 15 -8.24 -0.20 6.45
C LYS A 15 -7.64 -1.50 7.03
N ASP A 16 -8.19 -2.64 6.62
CA ASP A 16 -7.69 -3.93 7.04
C ASP A 16 -6.30 -4.21 6.48
N TYR A 17 -6.08 -3.90 5.20
CA TYR A 17 -4.78 -4.09 4.58
C TYR A 17 -3.73 -3.14 5.14
N PHE A 18 -4.11 -1.91 5.49
CA PHE A 18 -3.19 -1.00 6.14
C PHE A 18 -2.75 -1.54 7.51
N TYR A 19 -3.70 -2.07 8.29
CA TYR A 19 -3.37 -2.70 9.57
C TYR A 19 -2.38 -3.86 9.38
N LYS A 20 -2.62 -4.70 8.37
CA LYS A 20 -1.72 -5.82 8.04
C LYS A 20 -0.35 -5.35 7.55
N ALA A 21 -0.28 -4.16 6.96
CA ALA A 21 0.98 -3.59 6.47
C ALA A 21 1.86 -3.02 7.59
N LEU A 22 1.30 -2.79 8.77
CA LEU A 22 2.08 -2.28 9.91
C LEU A 22 3.06 -3.36 10.35
N PHE A 23 4.36 -3.04 10.25
CA PHE A 23 5.41 -3.98 10.58
C PHE A 23 5.47 -4.21 12.10
N VAL A 24 5.45 -5.49 12.50
CA VAL A 24 5.63 -5.91 13.89
C VAL A 24 6.93 -6.70 13.94
N PRO A 25 7.95 -6.22 14.66
CA PRO A 25 9.20 -6.98 14.80
C PRO A 25 8.97 -8.34 15.44
N GLU A 26 9.82 -9.31 15.09
CA GLU A 26 9.77 -10.63 15.69
C GLU A 26 9.85 -10.54 17.21
N GLY A 27 8.97 -11.26 17.90
CA GLY A 27 8.90 -11.27 19.35
C GLY A 27 8.11 -10.13 19.97
N ALA A 28 7.68 -9.14 19.16
CA ALA A 28 6.84 -8.05 19.65
C ALA A 28 5.37 -8.42 19.55
N SER A 29 4.53 -7.83 20.42
CA SER A 29 3.10 -7.99 20.35
C SER A 29 2.50 -7.22 19.19
N PRO A 30 1.46 -7.73 18.52
CA PRO A 30 0.76 -6.96 17.49
C PRO A 30 0.19 -5.66 18.06
N PHE A 31 0.10 -4.62 17.23
CA PHE A 31 -0.57 -3.40 17.62
C PHE A 31 -2.06 -3.64 17.86
N PRO A 32 -2.68 -2.95 18.84
CA PRO A 32 -4.13 -3.01 18.96
C PRO A 32 -4.77 -2.40 17.72
N ARG A 33 -5.91 -2.93 17.31
CA ARG A 33 -6.60 -2.43 16.11
C ARG A 33 -6.98 -0.95 16.22
N SER A 34 -7.16 -0.46 17.44
CA SER A 34 -7.46 0.94 17.71
C SER A 34 -6.36 1.92 17.26
N ILE A 35 -5.15 1.41 16.98
CA ILE A 35 -4.06 2.25 16.45
C ILE A 35 -4.48 2.93 15.13
N LEU A 36 -5.39 2.32 14.37
CA LEU A 36 -5.88 2.86 13.12
C LEU A 36 -6.70 4.15 13.29
N ASN A 37 -7.12 4.45 14.51
CA ASN A 37 -7.87 5.68 14.81
C ASN A 37 -6.97 6.88 15.07
N GLU A 38 -5.66 6.67 15.17
CA GLU A 38 -4.72 7.77 15.35
C GLU A 38 -4.61 8.63 14.10
N ALA A 39 -4.59 9.95 14.27
CA ALA A 39 -4.66 10.89 13.15
C ALA A 39 -3.56 10.68 12.11
N HIS A 40 -2.34 10.37 12.55
CA HIS A 40 -1.21 10.17 11.65
C HIS A 40 -1.28 8.86 10.84
N LEU A 41 -2.19 7.96 11.21
CA LEU A 41 -2.39 6.69 10.50
C LEU A 41 -3.70 6.66 9.71
N GLN A 42 -4.72 7.40 10.13
CA GLN A 42 -6.01 7.42 9.45
C GLN A 42 -5.90 7.86 7.99
N LYS A 43 -4.99 8.78 7.69
CA LYS A 43 -4.83 9.34 6.35
C LYS A 43 -4.44 8.32 5.29
N TYR A 44 -3.95 7.15 5.68
CA TYR A 44 -3.55 6.12 4.73
C TYR A 44 -4.74 5.35 4.15
N SER A 45 -5.83 5.22 4.88
CA SER A 45 -6.94 4.37 4.48
C SER A 45 -8.31 5.01 4.54
N ASN A 46 -8.45 6.19 5.17
CA ASN A 46 -9.73 6.88 5.28
C ASN A 46 -9.99 7.75 4.06
N HIS A 47 -11.27 7.88 3.70
CA HIS A 47 -11.72 8.80 2.65
C HIS A 47 -11.02 8.57 1.30
N ILE A 48 -10.89 7.32 0.91
CA ILE A 48 -10.31 6.96 -0.39
C ILE A 48 -11.15 7.54 -1.51
N ASP A 49 -10.49 8.25 -2.43
CA ASP A 49 -11.09 8.84 -3.61
C ASP A 49 -10.47 8.20 -4.85
N LEU A 50 -11.20 7.30 -5.50
CA LEU A 50 -10.67 6.53 -6.62
C LEU A 50 -10.42 7.40 -7.87
N ASP A 51 -10.86 8.64 -7.88
CA ASP A 51 -10.53 9.59 -8.96
C ASP A 51 -9.14 10.21 -8.77
N LYS A 52 -8.63 10.25 -7.55
CA LYS A 52 -7.34 10.84 -7.20
C LYS A 52 -6.32 9.81 -6.74
N ASP A 53 -6.79 8.82 -5.97
CA ASP A 53 -5.95 7.77 -5.42
C ASP A 53 -5.90 6.59 -6.40
N LEU A 54 -4.77 5.93 -6.50
CA LEU A 54 -4.66 4.72 -7.30
C LEU A 54 -4.66 3.51 -6.38
N CYS A 55 -5.60 2.60 -6.61
CA CYS A 55 -5.77 1.42 -5.76
C CYS A 55 -5.93 0.18 -6.63
N LEU A 56 -5.03 -0.77 -6.48
CA LEU A 56 -5.08 -2.05 -7.18
C LEU A 56 -5.22 -3.20 -6.18
N VAL A 57 -5.94 -4.22 -6.57
CA VAL A 57 -6.09 -5.44 -5.76
C VAL A 57 -5.67 -6.66 -6.56
N ALA A 58 -5.18 -7.68 -5.85
CA ALA A 58 -4.96 -9.00 -6.40
C ALA A 58 -6.13 -9.90 -6.01
N GLU A 59 -6.68 -10.59 -6.99
CA GLU A 59 -7.85 -11.46 -6.81
C GLU A 59 -7.50 -12.88 -7.23
N ILE A 60 -7.83 -13.85 -6.38
CA ILE A 60 -7.67 -15.26 -6.66
C ILE A 60 -9.02 -15.93 -6.39
N ASN A 61 -9.54 -16.66 -7.38
CA ASN A 61 -10.84 -17.36 -7.27
C ASN A 61 -11.98 -16.45 -6.79
N GLY A 62 -12.00 -15.22 -7.28
CA GLY A 62 -13.05 -14.24 -6.93
C GLY A 62 -12.85 -13.55 -5.59
N GLN A 63 -11.75 -13.81 -4.90
CA GLN A 63 -11.48 -13.25 -3.58
C GLN A 63 -10.26 -12.34 -3.61
N VAL A 64 -10.38 -11.15 -3.01
CA VAL A 64 -9.25 -10.23 -2.85
C VAL A 64 -8.28 -10.80 -1.82
N VAL A 65 -7.01 -10.89 -2.18
CA VAL A 65 -5.95 -11.45 -1.32
C VAL A 65 -4.79 -10.49 -1.06
N GLY A 66 -4.81 -9.32 -1.67
CA GLY A 66 -3.78 -8.31 -1.46
C GLY A 66 -4.18 -7.00 -2.11
N ALA A 67 -3.52 -5.93 -1.70
CA ALA A 67 -3.77 -4.60 -2.23
C ALA A 67 -2.50 -3.76 -2.23
N ILE A 68 -2.41 -2.88 -3.21
CA ILE A 68 -1.44 -1.80 -3.24
C ILE A 68 -2.20 -0.52 -3.56
N TRP A 69 -1.92 0.54 -2.83
CA TRP A 69 -2.59 1.81 -3.08
C TRP A 69 -1.65 2.97 -2.82
N GLY A 70 -1.89 4.05 -3.54
CA GLY A 70 -1.10 5.25 -3.42
C GLY A 70 -1.98 6.46 -3.23
N ARG A 71 -1.51 7.40 -2.43
CA ARG A 71 -2.19 8.65 -2.14
C ARG A 71 -1.22 9.80 -2.17
N TYR A 72 -1.72 10.97 -2.51
CA TYR A 72 -0.96 12.21 -2.42
C TYR A 72 -1.16 12.83 -1.03
N PHE A 73 -0.06 13.23 -0.41
CA PHE A 73 -0.08 13.98 0.83
C PHE A 73 0.47 15.38 0.61
N THR A 74 0.29 16.25 1.59
CA THR A 74 0.76 17.62 1.52
C THR A 74 1.87 17.85 2.53
N SER A 75 2.61 18.96 2.37
CA SER A 75 3.68 19.33 3.31
C SER A 75 3.15 19.54 4.73
N ASP A 76 1.86 19.92 4.85
CA ASP A 76 1.22 20.13 6.16
C ASP A 76 0.66 18.86 6.77
N ASN A 77 0.53 17.79 5.98
CA ASN A 77 0.00 16.51 6.43
C ASN A 77 0.76 15.37 5.76
N GLN A 78 2.02 15.23 6.12
CA GLN A 78 2.92 14.27 5.50
C GLN A 78 2.66 12.84 6.00
N GLY A 79 2.79 11.87 5.08
CA GLY A 79 2.94 10.48 5.46
C GLY A 79 4.38 10.18 5.87
N TYR A 80 4.64 8.98 6.37
CA TYR A 80 5.98 8.57 6.81
C TYR A 80 6.98 8.52 5.67
N GLY A 81 6.53 8.22 4.46
CA GLY A 81 7.38 8.16 3.27
C GLY A 81 7.28 9.40 2.40
N PHE A 82 6.75 10.49 2.92
CA PHE A 82 6.56 11.71 2.14
C PHE A 82 7.88 12.22 1.58
N PHE A 83 7.91 12.45 0.28
CA PHE A 83 9.06 13.02 -0.41
C PHE A 83 8.74 14.41 -0.97
N GLN A 84 7.68 14.52 -1.76
CA GLN A 84 7.16 15.80 -2.26
C GLN A 84 5.70 15.63 -2.66
N GLU A 85 4.97 16.74 -2.82
CA GLU A 85 3.51 16.71 -2.97
C GLU A 85 3.04 16.07 -4.27
N ASP A 86 3.86 16.05 -5.31
CA ASP A 86 3.52 15.42 -6.58
C ASP A 86 3.98 13.97 -6.70
N TYR A 87 4.53 13.40 -5.62
CA TYR A 87 4.84 11.98 -5.53
C TYR A 87 3.74 11.27 -4.74
N MET A 88 3.28 10.16 -5.27
CA MET A 88 2.28 9.33 -4.60
C MET A 88 2.98 8.41 -3.60
N GLU A 89 2.56 8.47 -2.35
CA GLU A 89 3.08 7.56 -1.33
C GLU A 89 2.28 6.27 -1.38
N ILE A 90 2.96 5.12 -1.49
CA ILE A 90 2.32 3.83 -1.65
C ILE A 90 2.34 3.00 -0.38
N SER A 91 1.33 2.15 -0.26
CA SER A 91 1.21 1.12 0.77
C SER A 91 0.88 -0.20 0.09
N LEU A 92 1.42 -1.30 0.61
CA LEU A 92 1.28 -2.63 0.02
C LEU A 92 1.07 -3.66 1.12
N SER A 93 0.10 -4.54 0.94
CA SER A 93 -0.10 -5.66 1.84
C SER A 93 -0.71 -6.85 1.12
N VAL A 94 -0.29 -8.05 1.50
CA VAL A 94 -0.81 -9.32 0.98
C VAL A 94 -1.24 -10.17 2.17
N ASP A 95 -2.37 -10.85 2.05
CA ASP A 95 -2.85 -11.76 3.10
C ASP A 95 -1.79 -12.80 3.44
N GLU A 96 -1.63 -13.10 4.72
CA GLU A 96 -0.56 -13.96 5.21
C GLU A 96 -0.53 -15.32 4.51
N ALA A 97 -1.72 -15.90 4.25
CA ALA A 97 -1.82 -17.20 3.59
C ALA A 97 -1.30 -17.19 2.14
N TYR A 98 -1.14 -16.02 1.55
CA TYR A 98 -0.72 -15.86 0.14
C TYR A 98 0.67 -15.23 0.00
N ARG A 99 1.39 -15.04 1.10
CA ARG A 99 2.74 -14.50 1.07
C ARG A 99 3.72 -15.50 0.46
N ASN A 100 4.88 -14.99 0.02
CA ASN A 100 5.95 -15.77 -0.61
C ASN A 100 5.53 -16.43 -1.95
N GLN A 101 4.51 -15.87 -2.62
CA GLN A 101 4.04 -16.31 -3.93
C GLN A 101 4.22 -15.22 -4.99
N LYS A 102 5.05 -14.22 -4.70
CA LYS A 102 5.36 -13.11 -5.61
C LYS A 102 4.16 -12.19 -5.91
N ILE A 103 3.09 -12.26 -5.16
CA ILE A 103 1.91 -11.42 -5.35
C ILE A 103 2.27 -9.95 -5.12
N GLY A 104 3.03 -9.66 -4.05
CA GLY A 104 3.50 -8.30 -3.79
C GLY A 104 4.33 -7.73 -4.93
N THR A 105 5.22 -8.52 -5.49
CA THR A 105 6.04 -8.12 -6.64
C THR A 105 5.16 -7.78 -7.83
N MET A 106 4.17 -8.64 -8.13
CA MET A 106 3.26 -8.42 -9.26
C MET A 106 2.39 -7.18 -9.05
N LEU A 107 1.91 -6.96 -7.82
CA LEU A 107 1.13 -5.78 -7.49
C LEU A 107 1.91 -4.48 -7.73
N ILE A 108 3.15 -4.42 -7.23
CA ILE A 108 3.95 -3.19 -7.37
C ILE A 108 4.38 -2.96 -8.81
N GLU A 109 4.71 -4.01 -9.55
CA GLU A 109 5.06 -3.87 -10.96
C GLU A 109 3.88 -3.35 -11.79
N GLU A 110 2.68 -3.87 -11.55
CA GLU A 110 1.47 -3.38 -12.21
C GLU A 110 1.14 -1.95 -11.80
N PHE A 111 1.31 -1.63 -10.51
CA PHE A 111 1.10 -0.27 -10.02
C PHE A 111 2.02 0.72 -10.73
N ILE A 112 3.29 0.37 -10.89
CA ILE A 112 4.26 1.22 -11.60
C ILE A 112 3.83 1.41 -13.05
N ALA A 113 3.41 0.34 -13.72
CA ALA A 113 2.97 0.39 -15.11
C ALA A 113 1.74 1.27 -15.29
N VAL A 114 0.74 1.11 -14.43
CA VAL A 114 -0.48 1.94 -14.46
C VAL A 114 -0.16 3.39 -14.14
N GLY A 115 0.71 3.62 -13.15
CA GLY A 115 1.13 4.97 -12.77
C GLY A 115 1.80 5.71 -13.91
N ARG A 116 2.65 5.04 -14.66
CA ARG A 116 3.30 5.63 -15.85
C ARG A 116 2.29 6.02 -16.90
N LYS A 117 1.29 5.19 -17.15
CA LYS A 117 0.22 5.49 -18.10
C LYS A 117 -0.61 6.70 -17.68
N GLN A 118 -0.81 6.86 -16.39
CA GLN A 118 -1.59 7.97 -15.83
C GLN A 118 -0.77 9.24 -15.64
N GLY A 119 0.54 9.20 -15.90
CA GLY A 119 1.41 10.37 -15.77
C GLY A 119 1.78 10.72 -14.34
N ILE A 120 1.78 9.74 -13.43
CA ILE A 120 2.21 9.97 -12.04
C ILE A 120 3.71 10.27 -12.05
N ASN A 121 4.11 11.36 -11.41
CA ASN A 121 5.49 11.85 -11.46
C ASN A 121 6.48 10.96 -10.73
N GLY A 122 6.08 10.36 -9.63
CA GLY A 122 6.95 9.48 -8.87
C GLY A 122 6.22 8.83 -7.72
N LEU A 123 6.86 7.83 -7.14
CA LEU A 123 6.34 7.07 -6.02
C LEU A 123 7.30 7.14 -4.85
N SER A 124 6.76 7.17 -3.64
CA SER A 124 7.55 7.08 -2.43
C SER A 124 6.89 6.09 -1.47
N LEU A 125 7.66 5.63 -0.50
CA LEU A 125 7.15 4.75 0.54
C LEU A 125 8.02 4.87 1.78
N SER A 126 7.51 4.41 2.91
CA SER A 126 8.34 4.15 4.07
C SER A 126 8.30 2.66 4.39
N VAL A 127 9.41 2.15 4.91
CA VAL A 127 9.52 0.76 5.31
C VAL A 127 10.40 0.69 6.55
N SER A 128 9.96 -0.07 7.55
CA SER A 128 10.69 -0.20 8.80
C SER A 128 11.98 -0.98 8.60
N TYR A 129 13.05 -0.55 9.27
CA TYR A 129 14.31 -1.27 9.29
C TYR A 129 14.08 -2.71 9.78
N GLY A 130 14.65 -3.68 9.07
CA GLY A 130 14.45 -5.09 9.37
C GLY A 130 13.26 -5.74 8.67
N ASN A 131 12.45 -4.96 7.95
CA ASN A 131 11.34 -5.51 7.18
C ASN A 131 11.86 -6.14 5.88
N TYR A 132 11.41 -7.35 5.57
CA TYR A 132 11.79 -8.07 4.34
C TYR A 132 11.38 -7.33 3.07
N ALA A 133 10.37 -6.50 3.13
CA ALA A 133 9.87 -5.75 1.98
C ALA A 133 10.92 -4.79 1.40
N ILE A 134 11.95 -4.43 2.17
CA ILE A 134 13.06 -3.59 1.69
C ILE A 134 13.67 -4.18 0.42
N GLU A 135 13.96 -5.48 0.42
CA GLU A 135 14.54 -6.15 -0.74
C GLU A 135 13.63 -6.10 -1.96
N LEU A 136 12.32 -6.29 -1.75
CA LEU A 136 11.33 -6.18 -2.81
C LEU A 136 11.35 -4.78 -3.45
N TYR A 137 11.33 -3.74 -2.62
CA TYR A 137 11.26 -2.37 -3.12
C TYR A 137 12.54 -1.99 -3.86
N GLU A 138 13.70 -2.35 -3.34
CA GLU A 138 14.97 -2.09 -4.01
C GLU A 138 15.04 -2.81 -5.37
N LYS A 139 14.55 -4.04 -5.42
CA LYS A 139 14.56 -4.85 -6.64
C LYS A 139 13.72 -4.22 -7.77
N VAL A 140 12.61 -3.57 -7.44
CA VAL A 140 11.76 -2.92 -8.44
C VAL A 140 12.17 -1.47 -8.73
N GLY A 141 13.24 -0.96 -8.13
CA GLY A 141 13.84 0.32 -8.49
C GLY A 141 13.76 1.44 -7.46
N PHE A 142 13.23 1.20 -6.29
CA PHE A 142 13.27 2.20 -5.20
C PHE A 142 14.69 2.36 -4.67
N LYS A 143 15.03 3.57 -4.29
CA LYS A 143 16.36 3.94 -3.80
C LYS A 143 16.34 4.47 -2.39
#